data_6cb8d92a694f8c7e94be088765baa417
#
_entry.id   6cb8d92a694f8c7e94be088765baa417
#
_cell.length_a   1.000
_cell.length_b   1.000
_cell.length_c   1.000
_cell.angle_alpha   90.00
_cell.angle_beta   90.00
_cell.angle_gamma   90.00
#
_symmetry.space_group_name_H-M   'P 1'
#
loop_
_entity.id
_entity.type
_entity.pdbx_description
1 polymer ?
#
loop_
_entity_poly.entity_id
_entity_poly.type
_entity_poly.pdbx_seq_one_letter_code
_entity_poly.pdbx_strand_id
1 'polypeptide(L)'
;MCRNIKTLFNYDPPATEEEIVASARQYVRKVSGFSKPSQANEAAFETAVSQVANITKQLLEDLVTKAPAHDRQVEAARAKERAAARYGR
;
A
#
# COMPACT_ATOMS: atom_id res chain seq x y z
N MET A 1 -12.42 -1.43 4.85
CA MET A 1 -11.34 -0.64 4.25
C MET A 1 -9.99 -1.32 4.47
N CYS A 2 -9.19 -1.46 3.44
CA CYS A 2 -7.90 -2.12 3.54
C CYS A 2 -6.85 -1.18 4.09
N ARG A 3 -6.18 -1.59 5.17
CA ARG A 3 -5.16 -0.76 5.80
C ARG A 3 -3.89 -0.63 4.98
N ASN A 4 -3.59 -1.65 4.16
CA ASN A 4 -2.37 -1.69 3.37
C ASN A 4 -2.52 -1.10 1.97
N ILE A 5 -3.76 -0.83 1.56
CA ILE A 5 -4.00 -0.20 0.27
C ILE A 5 -4.31 1.27 0.53
N LYS A 6 -3.30 2.08 0.32
CA LYS A 6 -3.35 3.52 0.57
C LYS A 6 -2.55 4.22 -0.50
N THR A 7 -2.68 5.52 -0.58
CA THR A 7 -1.88 6.31 -1.51
C THR A 7 -0.40 6.18 -1.17
N LEU A 8 0.41 5.84 -2.17
CA LEU A 8 1.86 5.70 -2.01
C LEU A 8 2.63 6.70 -2.85
N PHE A 9 1.95 7.38 -3.76
CA PHE A 9 2.60 8.30 -4.69
C PHE A 9 2.93 9.63 -4.02
N ASN A 10 4.10 10.17 -4.37
CA ASN A 10 4.50 11.52 -4.02
C ASN A 10 4.67 11.72 -2.50
N TYR A 11 5.37 10.78 -1.88
CA TYR A 11 5.76 10.88 -0.47
C TYR A 11 7.26 11.09 -0.34
N ASP A 12 7.65 11.76 0.71
CA ASP A 12 9.04 11.98 1.07
C ASP A 12 9.24 11.55 2.52
N PRO A 13 10.03 10.53 2.78
CA PRO A 13 10.73 9.68 1.80
C PRO A 13 9.77 8.82 0.98
N PRO A 14 10.19 8.35 -0.20
CA PRO A 14 9.31 7.59 -1.09
C PRO A 14 8.87 6.26 -0.50
N ALA A 15 7.83 5.68 -1.11
CA ALA A 15 7.32 4.39 -0.68
C ALA A 15 8.41 3.33 -0.75
N THR A 16 8.46 2.50 0.28
CA THR A 16 9.43 1.41 0.34
C THR A 16 8.92 0.21 -0.44
N GLU A 17 9.85 -0.68 -0.80
CA GLU A 17 9.51 -1.96 -1.42
C GLU A 17 8.50 -2.72 -0.56
N GLU A 18 8.70 -2.71 0.75
CA GLU A 18 7.82 -3.39 1.69
C GLU A 18 6.40 -2.84 1.65
N GLU A 19 6.25 -1.54 1.56
CA GLU A 19 4.92 -0.90 1.45
C GLU A 19 4.23 -1.31 0.16
N ILE A 20 4.97 -1.36 -0.94
CA ILE A 20 4.44 -1.74 -2.25
C ILE A 20 3.99 -3.20 -2.22
N VAL A 21 4.83 -4.09 -1.69
CA VAL A 21 4.51 -5.52 -1.59
C VAL A 21 3.32 -5.75 -0.66
N ALA A 22 3.25 -5.03 0.45
CA ALA A 22 2.12 -5.17 1.39
C ALA A 22 0.80 -4.79 0.72
N SER A 23 0.79 -3.73 -0.09
CA SER A 23 -0.40 -3.32 -0.85
C SER A 23 -0.78 -4.37 -1.88
N ALA A 24 0.21 -4.90 -2.60
CA ALA A 24 -0.02 -5.94 -3.60
C ALA A 24 -0.60 -7.19 -2.98
N ARG A 25 -0.06 -7.63 -1.85
CA ARG A 25 -0.53 -8.82 -1.14
C ARG A 25 -1.95 -8.64 -0.64
N GLN A 26 -2.26 -7.47 -0.13
CA GLN A 26 -3.61 -7.18 0.34
C GLN A 26 -4.62 -7.23 -0.81
N TYR A 27 -4.25 -6.68 -1.96
CA TYR A 27 -5.08 -6.75 -3.15
C TYR A 27 -5.36 -8.20 -3.55
N VAL A 28 -4.31 -9.04 -3.60
CA VAL A 28 -4.44 -10.43 -3.99
C VAL A 28 -5.31 -11.20 -2.98
N ARG A 29 -5.13 -10.94 -1.69
CA ARG A 29 -5.97 -11.53 -0.65
C ARG A 29 -7.44 -11.18 -0.86
N LYS A 30 -7.72 -9.93 -1.14
CA LYS A 30 -9.10 -9.46 -1.30
C LYS A 30 -9.77 -10.07 -2.52
N VAL A 31 -9.09 -10.08 -3.67
CA VAL A 31 -9.71 -10.58 -4.89
C VAL A 31 -9.79 -12.10 -4.94
N SER A 32 -8.85 -12.80 -4.30
CA SER A 32 -8.84 -14.26 -4.29
C SER A 32 -9.71 -14.84 -3.18
N GLY A 33 -9.96 -14.07 -2.13
CA GLY A 33 -10.67 -14.55 -0.97
C GLY A 33 -9.83 -15.36 0.00
N PHE A 34 -8.52 -15.51 -0.28
CA PHE A 34 -7.61 -16.23 0.59
C PHE A 34 -6.83 -15.28 1.48
N SER A 35 -6.93 -15.45 2.78
CA SER A 35 -6.02 -14.75 3.71
C SER A 35 -4.64 -15.37 3.61
N LYS A 36 -4.61 -16.69 3.46
CA LYS A 36 -3.40 -17.48 3.31
C LYS A 36 -3.71 -18.55 2.27
N PRO A 37 -2.92 -18.65 1.20
CA PRO A 37 -3.22 -19.61 0.16
C PRO A 37 -3.00 -21.05 0.63
N SER A 38 -3.79 -21.97 0.09
CA SER A 38 -3.55 -23.38 0.28
C SER A 38 -2.25 -23.74 -0.44
N GLN A 39 -1.69 -24.91 -0.09
CA GLN A 39 -0.44 -25.35 -0.70
C GLN A 39 -0.55 -25.44 -2.22
N ALA A 40 -1.69 -25.90 -2.72
CA ALA A 40 -1.92 -26.01 -4.16
C ALA A 40 -1.93 -24.66 -4.87
N ASN A 41 -2.27 -23.60 -4.17
CA ASN A 41 -2.43 -22.26 -4.75
C ASN A 41 -1.30 -21.31 -4.38
N GLU A 42 -0.33 -21.76 -3.59
CA GLU A 42 0.74 -20.89 -3.09
C GLU A 42 1.55 -20.24 -4.20
N ALA A 43 1.96 -21.02 -5.20
CA ALA A 43 2.76 -20.51 -6.30
C ALA A 43 1.99 -19.43 -7.09
N ALA A 44 0.74 -19.70 -7.42
CA ALA A 44 -0.09 -18.72 -8.15
C ALA A 44 -0.30 -17.46 -7.33
N PHE A 45 -0.53 -17.62 -6.04
CA PHE A 45 -0.75 -16.48 -5.13
C PHE A 45 0.51 -15.59 -5.07
N GLU A 46 1.67 -16.18 -4.84
CA GLU A 46 2.92 -15.43 -4.72
C GLU A 46 3.34 -14.81 -6.05
N THR A 47 3.10 -15.50 -7.16
CA THR A 47 3.35 -14.92 -8.49
C THR A 47 2.50 -13.68 -8.69
N ALA A 48 1.23 -13.74 -8.33
CA ALA A 48 0.33 -12.60 -8.46
C ALA A 48 0.80 -11.42 -7.60
N VAL A 49 1.19 -11.69 -6.36
CA VAL A 49 1.71 -10.65 -5.47
C VAL A 49 2.93 -9.97 -6.10
N SER A 50 3.86 -10.76 -6.60
CA SER A 50 5.08 -10.25 -7.23
C SER A 50 4.78 -9.39 -8.45
N GLN A 51 3.89 -9.86 -9.31
CA GLN A 51 3.54 -9.12 -10.54
C GLN A 51 2.80 -7.83 -10.23
N VAL A 52 1.86 -7.85 -9.30
CA VAL A 52 1.14 -6.63 -8.90
C VAL A 52 2.11 -5.64 -8.26
N ALA A 53 3.03 -6.11 -7.43
CA ALA A 53 4.03 -5.25 -6.82
C ALA A 53 4.93 -4.60 -7.88
N ASN A 54 5.37 -5.35 -8.87
CA ASN A 54 6.22 -4.84 -9.94
C ASN A 54 5.52 -3.77 -10.77
N ILE A 55 4.26 -4.01 -11.13
CA ILE A 55 3.47 -3.03 -11.89
C ILE A 55 3.24 -1.77 -11.05
N THR A 56 2.95 -1.94 -9.78
CA THR A 56 2.74 -0.81 -8.88
C THR A 56 3.99 0.04 -8.77
N LYS A 57 5.14 -0.60 -8.60
CA LYS A 57 6.41 0.11 -8.53
C LYS A 57 6.67 0.91 -9.81
N GLN A 58 6.41 0.28 -10.95
CA GLN A 58 6.59 0.94 -12.25
C GLN A 58 5.66 2.14 -12.38
N LEU A 59 4.41 2.00 -11.97
CA LEU A 59 3.46 3.10 -11.99
C LEU A 59 3.98 4.27 -11.17
N LEU A 60 4.44 4.02 -9.95
CA LEU A 60 4.92 5.08 -9.07
C LEU A 60 6.15 5.79 -9.65
N GLU A 61 7.00 5.06 -10.36
CA GLU A 61 8.18 5.64 -11.01
C GLU A 61 7.81 6.48 -12.23
N ASP A 62 6.74 6.09 -12.93
CA ASP A 62 6.36 6.75 -14.19
C ASP A 62 5.44 7.94 -13.98
N LEU A 63 4.77 8.04 -12.86
CA LEU A 63 3.89 9.17 -12.56
C LEU A 63 4.72 10.42 -12.32
N VAL A 64 4.23 11.54 -12.82
CA VAL A 64 4.88 12.84 -12.61
C VAL A 64 3.89 13.82 -12.00
N THR A 65 4.40 14.76 -11.20
CA THR A 65 3.59 15.79 -10.59
C THR A 65 4.45 17.00 -10.30
N LYS A 66 3.80 18.17 -10.26
CA LYS A 66 4.43 19.40 -9.80
C LYS A 66 4.05 19.71 -8.35
N ALA A 67 3.15 18.92 -7.77
CA ALA A 67 2.74 19.11 -6.39
C ALA A 67 3.89 18.77 -5.44
N PRO A 68 4.02 19.47 -4.32
CA PRO A 68 5.04 19.13 -3.33
C PRO A 68 4.75 17.74 -2.74
N ALA A 69 5.83 17.04 -2.40
CA ALA A 69 5.72 15.72 -1.82
C ALA A 69 5.06 15.79 -0.44
N HIS A 70 4.29 14.76 -0.12
CA HIS A 70 3.72 14.62 1.22
C HIS A 70 4.82 14.28 2.22
N ASP A 71 4.88 15.03 3.31
CA ASP A 71 5.80 14.72 4.39
C ASP A 71 5.17 13.63 5.25
N ARG A 72 5.86 12.51 5.39
CA ARG A 72 5.34 11.35 6.12
C ARG A 72 5.04 11.66 7.59
N GLN A 73 5.89 12.47 8.21
CA GLN A 73 5.70 12.84 9.61
C GLN A 73 4.46 13.72 9.77
N VAL A 74 4.27 14.68 8.87
CA VAL A 74 3.11 15.55 8.89
C VAL A 74 1.84 14.76 8.64
N GLU A 75 1.86 13.85 7.66
CA GLU A 75 0.69 13.02 7.34
C GLU A 75 0.34 12.09 8.51
N ALA A 76 1.34 11.51 9.16
CA ALA A 76 1.12 10.67 10.32
C ALA A 76 0.52 11.46 11.48
N ALA A 77 1.01 12.68 11.71
CA ALA A 77 0.48 13.55 12.76
C ALA A 77 -0.98 13.91 12.48
N ARG A 78 -1.31 14.24 11.22
CA ARG A 78 -2.68 14.55 10.84
C ARG A 78 -3.61 13.36 11.03
N ALA A 79 -3.15 12.17 10.67
CA ALA A 79 -3.92 10.95 10.86
C ALA A 79 -4.19 10.71 12.35
N LYS A 80 -3.18 10.94 13.19
CA LYS A 80 -3.31 10.80 14.63
C LYS A 80 -4.30 11.82 15.21
N GLU A 81 -4.24 13.05 14.74
CA GLU A 81 -5.19 14.09 15.16
C GLU A 81 -6.62 13.72 14.77
N ARG A 82 -6.82 13.22 13.55
CA ARG A 82 -8.14 12.80 13.10
C ARG A 82 -8.68 11.65 13.96
N ALA A 83 -7.82 10.70 14.29
CA ALA A 83 -8.22 9.59 15.16
C ALA A 83 -8.56 10.07 16.56
N ALA A 84 -7.76 11.00 17.12
CA ALA A 84 -8.02 11.56 18.43
C ALA A 84 -9.33 12.35 18.45
N ALA A 85 -9.59 13.14 17.40
CA ALA A 85 -10.84 13.89 17.29
C ALA A 85 -12.05 12.98 17.22
N ARG A 86 -11.89 11.79 16.61
CA ARG A 86 -12.96 10.82 16.44
C ARG A 86 -13.26 10.04 17.72
N TYR A 87 -12.21 9.71 18.49
CA TYR A 87 -12.32 8.84 19.65
C TYR A 87 -11.98 9.50 20.98
N GLY A 88 -11.31 10.64 20.96
CA GLY A 88 -10.81 11.29 22.15
C GLY A 88 -11.80 12.27 22.75
N ARG A 89 -12.80 11.77 23.38
CA ARG A 89 -13.83 12.59 24.01
C ARG A 89 -13.56 12.82 25.45
#